data_44b36a908f36a93530d5439facc4cff1
#
_entry.id   44b36a908f36a93530d5439facc4cff1
#
_cell.length_a   1.000
_cell.length_b   1.000
_cell.length_c   1.000
_cell.angle_alpha   90.00
_cell.angle_beta   90.00
_cell.angle_gamma   90.00
#
_symmetry.space_group_name_H-M   'P 1'
#
loop_
_entity.id
_entity.type
_entity.pdbx_description
1 polymer ?
#
loop_
_entity_poly.entity_id
_entity_poly.type
_entity_poly.pdbx_seq_one_letter_code
_entity_poly.pdbx_strand_id
1 'polypeptide(L)'
;MTSSTGSRMRRLRKRRVSGLLLGALSGLLLLFAVQTPAASALTYGPVSLPKDESAHVDAGMEWWYFTGHLTGKDVFGKSHAYGFESMVVRNDGLATAPAAVIYNVNFAISDLTRGTYKGTKEIYSIQPDVVPPGGGYNFTVGTVHMDGKNGVNHVSGGFPDLSYSFGGLTLSQSTPAALHGNSGVIGYGPFGQSGYYSQTNLKASGVLFDHGVAVNVTGTAWQDHQWGNWNPGEGGWEWFSLQLSNNTQYMLYFIRDKNNNYVQTVGTLVRPDGSTTNLPAAQLSQTALGTWTSPHTGITYPHGWKVDIPGGSLTVTPQLADQEVWSDLVPVGQYWEGTSSVSGTINGQSVTGLGYAEVIPYIDMPGKGYVWDSVKEALGL
;
A
#
# COMPACT_ATOMS: atom_id res chain seq x y z
N MET A 1 76.23 21.62 -8.66
CA MET A 1 76.83 20.31 -8.38
C MET A 1 75.86 19.28 -8.81
N THR A 2 75.97 18.83 -10.06
CA THR A 2 76.59 17.60 -10.58
C THR A 2 75.93 16.36 -9.96
N SER A 3 75.39 15.34 -10.59
CA SER A 3 75.56 14.75 -11.94
C SER A 3 74.54 13.63 -12.02
N SER A 4 73.77 13.42 -13.11
CA SER A 4 74.14 12.69 -14.30
C SER A 4 74.36 11.20 -14.13
N THR A 5 73.66 10.51 -15.00
CA THR A 5 73.86 9.25 -15.76
C THR A 5 72.89 8.16 -15.39
N GLY A 6 72.27 7.43 -16.28
CA GLY A 6 72.42 7.23 -17.70
C GLY A 6 71.86 5.85 -18.07
N SER A 7 71.02 5.82 -19.07
CA SER A 7 70.91 4.83 -20.17
C SER A 7 71.27 3.36 -19.92
N ARG A 8 70.36 2.47 -20.33
CA ARG A 8 70.64 1.44 -21.37
C ARG A 8 69.34 0.71 -21.86
N MET A 9 69.05 0.95 -23.12
CA MET A 9 68.24 0.08 -23.98
C MET A 9 68.88 -1.29 -24.11
N ARG A 10 68.10 -2.33 -24.14
CA ARG A 10 68.42 -3.57 -24.87
C ARG A 10 67.25 -4.03 -25.74
N ARG A 11 67.44 -3.87 -27.04
CA ARG A 11 66.69 -4.58 -28.09
C ARG A 11 67.24 -6.00 -28.21
N LEU A 12 66.41 -6.99 -28.40
CA LEU A 12 66.68 -8.26 -29.07
C LEU A 12 65.35 -8.84 -29.58
N ARG A 13 65.18 -8.73 -30.83
CA ARG A 13 65.24 -9.69 -31.95
C ARG A 13 63.99 -10.61 -32.08
N LYS A 14 63.31 -10.32 -33.16
CA LYS A 14 62.36 -11.17 -33.86
C LYS A 14 62.90 -12.55 -34.15
N ARG A 15 62.07 -13.60 -33.95
CA ARG A 15 62.12 -14.80 -34.77
C ARG A 15 60.69 -15.11 -35.25
N ARG A 16 60.56 -15.07 -36.58
CA ARG A 16 59.45 -15.64 -37.34
C ARG A 16 59.64 -17.15 -37.39
N VAL A 17 58.57 -17.92 -37.14
CA VAL A 17 58.40 -19.26 -37.68
C VAL A 17 56.98 -19.32 -38.22
N SER A 18 56.94 -19.52 -39.52
CA SER A 18 55.73 -19.81 -40.31
C SER A 18 55.34 -21.29 -40.14
N GLY A 19 54.09 -21.59 -40.07
CA GLY A 19 53.59 -22.94 -40.13
C GLY A 19 52.06 -22.93 -40.22
N LEU A 20 51.58 -23.14 -41.47
CA LEU A 20 50.19 -23.38 -41.79
C LEU A 20 49.67 -24.61 -41.08
N LEU A 21 48.43 -24.53 -40.58
CA LEU A 21 47.46 -25.63 -40.70
C LEU A 21 46.05 -25.03 -40.53
N LEU A 22 45.31 -25.02 -41.65
CA LEU A 22 43.85 -24.81 -41.64
C LEU A 22 43.21 -26.00 -40.94
N GLY A 23 42.41 -25.71 -39.93
CA GLY A 23 41.47 -26.64 -39.33
C GLY A 23 40.16 -25.89 -39.07
N ALA A 24 39.21 -26.06 -40.00
CA ALA A 24 37.87 -25.56 -39.84
C ALA A 24 37.18 -26.32 -38.67
N LEU A 25 36.98 -25.70 -37.56
CA LEU A 25 36.00 -26.13 -36.57
C LEU A 25 34.84 -25.14 -36.56
N SER A 26 33.78 -25.52 -37.29
CA SER A 26 32.47 -24.89 -37.17
C SER A 26 31.90 -25.21 -35.78
N GLY A 27 32.20 -24.36 -34.83
CA GLY A 27 31.59 -24.41 -33.51
C GLY A 27 30.14 -23.92 -33.62
N LEU A 28 29.20 -24.85 -33.61
CA LEU A 28 27.77 -24.62 -33.51
C LEU A 28 27.53 -24.03 -32.10
N LEU A 29 27.44 -22.71 -31.99
CA LEU A 29 26.95 -22.03 -30.77
C LEU A 29 25.46 -22.35 -30.70
N LEU A 30 25.12 -23.41 -29.99
CA LEU A 30 23.79 -23.63 -29.46
C LEU A 30 23.55 -22.53 -28.39
N LEU A 31 22.92 -21.44 -28.81
CA LEU A 31 22.24 -20.50 -27.92
C LEU A 31 21.10 -21.28 -27.24
N PHE A 32 21.39 -21.87 -26.12
CA PHE A 32 20.33 -22.20 -25.18
C PHE A 32 19.73 -20.87 -24.71
N ALA A 33 18.68 -20.45 -25.40
CA ALA A 33 17.75 -19.51 -24.82
C ALA A 33 17.22 -20.18 -23.52
N VAL A 34 17.78 -19.81 -22.40
CA VAL A 34 17.16 -20.09 -21.11
C VAL A 34 15.85 -19.30 -21.16
N GLN A 35 14.79 -19.96 -21.60
CA GLN A 35 13.45 -19.48 -21.37
C GLN A 35 13.31 -19.49 -19.84
N THR A 36 13.45 -18.33 -19.22
CA THR A 36 12.88 -18.13 -17.90
C THR A 36 11.42 -18.51 -18.04
N PRO A 37 10.91 -19.50 -17.29
CA PRO A 37 9.49 -19.77 -17.33
C PRO A 37 8.82 -18.43 -17.03
N ALA A 38 7.96 -17.98 -17.95
CA ALA A 38 7.04 -16.90 -17.64
C ALA A 38 6.34 -17.32 -16.35
N ALA A 39 6.50 -16.54 -15.29
CA ALA A 39 5.77 -16.78 -14.08
C ALA A 39 4.32 -16.94 -14.52
N SER A 40 3.76 -18.13 -14.34
CA SER A 40 2.37 -18.38 -14.66
C SER A 40 1.60 -17.39 -13.79
N ALA A 41 0.94 -16.42 -14.42
CA ALA A 41 0.09 -15.48 -13.70
C ALA A 41 -0.91 -16.32 -12.91
N LEU A 42 -0.78 -16.35 -11.58
CA LEU A 42 -1.75 -17.02 -10.74
C LEU A 42 -3.08 -16.33 -10.98
N THR A 43 -4.03 -17.05 -11.55
CA THR A 43 -5.38 -16.55 -11.73
C THR A 43 -6.11 -16.78 -10.41
N TYR A 44 -6.32 -15.73 -9.64
CA TYR A 44 -7.13 -15.84 -8.42
C TYR A 44 -8.58 -16.15 -8.80
N GLY A 45 -9.17 -17.09 -8.07
CA GLY A 45 -10.58 -17.39 -8.18
C GLY A 45 -11.46 -16.31 -7.50
N PRO A 46 -12.79 -16.42 -7.63
CA PRO A 46 -13.70 -15.53 -6.93
C PRO A 46 -13.46 -15.55 -5.41
N VAL A 47 -13.48 -14.37 -4.80
CA VAL A 47 -13.40 -14.22 -3.34
C VAL A 47 -14.61 -14.87 -2.68
N SER A 48 -14.36 -15.66 -1.67
CA SER A 48 -15.38 -16.42 -0.92
C SER A 48 -15.23 -16.18 0.58
N LEU A 49 -16.06 -15.30 1.14
CA LEU A 49 -16.08 -15.02 2.57
C LEU A 49 -16.93 -16.06 3.33
N PRO A 50 -16.56 -16.45 4.55
CA PRO A 50 -15.46 -15.91 5.35
C PRO A 50 -14.10 -16.61 5.14
N LYS A 51 -13.98 -17.55 4.18
CA LYS A 51 -12.75 -18.30 3.94
C LYS A 51 -11.57 -17.37 3.65
N ASP A 52 -11.79 -16.40 2.77
CA ASP A 52 -10.76 -15.48 2.28
C ASP A 52 -10.58 -14.24 3.20
N GLU A 53 -11.01 -14.32 4.47
CA GLU A 53 -10.56 -13.43 5.53
C GLU A 53 -9.16 -13.82 6.03
N SER A 54 -8.75 -15.07 5.81
CA SER A 54 -7.46 -15.62 6.25
C SER A 54 -6.35 -15.29 5.26
N ALA A 55 -5.09 -15.44 5.72
CA ALA A 55 -3.91 -15.23 4.90
C ALA A 55 -3.84 -16.17 3.69
N HIS A 56 -3.43 -15.62 2.55
CA HIS A 56 -3.23 -16.32 1.29
C HIS A 56 -1.74 -16.61 1.10
N VAL A 57 -1.31 -17.75 1.61
CA VAL A 57 0.13 -18.13 1.68
C VAL A 57 0.80 -18.23 0.30
N ASP A 58 0.03 -18.40 -0.76
CA ASP A 58 0.53 -18.46 -2.14
C ASP A 58 0.60 -17.06 -2.82
N ALA A 59 0.17 -16.01 -2.13
CA ALA A 59 0.23 -14.65 -2.64
C ALA A 59 1.59 -14.02 -2.31
N GLY A 60 2.23 -13.39 -3.30
CA GLY A 60 3.51 -12.71 -3.12
C GLY A 60 3.41 -11.49 -2.21
N MET A 61 2.24 -10.88 -2.17
CA MET A 61 1.94 -9.73 -1.32
C MET A 61 0.49 -9.79 -0.85
N GLU A 62 0.25 -9.37 0.39
CA GLU A 62 -1.07 -9.33 1.00
C GLU A 62 -1.10 -8.25 2.06
N TRP A 63 -2.23 -7.54 2.20
CA TRP A 63 -2.41 -6.59 3.29
C TRP A 63 -3.80 -6.61 3.90
N TRP A 64 -3.83 -6.33 5.19
CA TRP A 64 -5.00 -5.96 5.97
C TRP A 64 -4.84 -4.50 6.37
N TYR A 65 -5.63 -3.67 5.75
CA TYR A 65 -5.53 -2.22 5.87
C TYR A 65 -6.82 -1.67 6.47
N PHE A 66 -6.66 -0.81 7.45
CA PHE A 66 -7.76 -0.12 8.10
C PHE A 66 -7.51 1.38 8.11
N THR A 67 -8.54 2.14 7.72
CA THR A 67 -8.60 3.58 7.94
C THR A 67 -9.92 3.98 8.54
N GLY A 68 -9.98 5.17 9.14
CA GLY A 68 -11.25 5.63 9.69
C GLY A 68 -11.18 6.99 10.35
N HIS A 69 -12.36 7.43 10.76
CA HIS A 69 -12.58 8.71 11.40
C HIS A 69 -13.19 8.47 12.76
N LEU A 70 -12.54 8.99 13.80
CA LEU A 70 -12.92 8.80 15.19
C LEU A 70 -13.19 10.15 15.86
N THR A 71 -14.21 10.20 16.67
CA THR A 71 -14.47 11.32 17.57
C THR A 71 -14.68 10.80 18.97
N GLY A 72 -14.34 11.58 19.97
CA GLY A 72 -14.52 11.17 21.34
C GLY A 72 -14.31 12.29 22.35
N LYS A 73 -14.42 11.92 23.62
CA LYS A 73 -14.08 12.81 24.72
C LYS A 73 -13.04 12.14 25.60
N ASP A 74 -12.10 12.94 26.05
CA ASP A 74 -11.15 12.52 27.07
C ASP A 74 -11.78 12.49 28.48
N VAL A 75 -11.00 12.02 29.43
CA VAL A 75 -11.42 11.92 30.85
C VAL A 75 -11.73 13.30 31.49
N PHE A 76 -11.33 14.40 30.85
CA PHE A 76 -11.61 15.76 31.28
C PHE A 76 -12.81 16.37 30.54
N GLY A 77 -13.44 15.63 29.63
CA GLY A 77 -14.60 16.06 28.86
C GLY A 77 -14.28 16.85 27.61
N LYS A 78 -12.99 17.01 27.25
CA LYS A 78 -12.57 17.70 26.03
C LYS A 78 -12.85 16.82 24.82
N SER A 79 -13.41 17.41 23.76
CA SER A 79 -13.69 16.72 22.50
C SER A 79 -12.46 16.63 21.64
N HIS A 80 -12.31 15.49 20.97
CA HIS A 80 -11.23 15.16 20.05
C HIS A 80 -11.78 14.55 18.77
N ALA A 81 -11.05 14.78 17.68
CA ALA A 81 -11.32 14.19 16.37
C ALA A 81 -10.01 13.69 15.75
N TYR A 82 -10.04 12.47 15.19
CA TYR A 82 -8.88 11.81 14.63
C TYR A 82 -9.24 11.13 13.31
N GLY A 83 -8.26 11.11 12.40
CA GLY A 83 -8.15 10.09 11.38
C GLY A 83 -7.14 9.05 11.83
N PHE A 84 -7.24 7.82 11.34
CA PHE A 84 -6.24 6.80 11.59
C PHE A 84 -6.03 5.90 10.37
N GLU A 85 -4.83 5.38 10.25
CA GLU A 85 -4.45 4.24 9.44
C GLU A 85 -3.81 3.18 10.33
N SER A 86 -4.10 1.92 10.06
CA SER A 86 -3.40 0.79 10.65
C SER A 86 -3.37 -0.33 9.62
N MET A 87 -2.18 -0.68 9.13
CA MET A 87 -2.00 -1.67 8.08
C MET A 87 -0.92 -2.67 8.46
N VAL A 88 -1.18 -3.93 8.20
CA VAL A 88 -0.18 -5.00 8.19
C VAL A 88 -0.03 -5.48 6.75
N VAL A 89 1.19 -5.46 6.25
CA VAL A 89 1.55 -6.01 4.94
C VAL A 89 2.39 -7.26 5.14
N ARG A 90 1.96 -8.32 4.49
CA ARG A 90 2.68 -9.59 4.35
C ARG A 90 3.36 -9.62 2.98
N ASN A 91 4.61 -9.97 2.93
CA ASN A 91 5.34 -10.18 1.70
C ASN A 91 5.99 -11.56 1.73
N ASP A 92 5.97 -12.25 0.58
CA ASP A 92 6.69 -13.50 0.43
C ASP A 92 8.18 -13.33 0.72
N GLY A 93 8.75 -14.40 1.23
CA GLY A 93 10.11 -14.42 1.69
C GLY A 93 11.15 -14.09 0.64
N LEU A 94 12.36 -13.88 1.12
CA LEU A 94 13.54 -13.68 0.30
C LEU A 94 13.77 -14.91 -0.60
N ALA A 95 14.21 -14.68 -1.82
CA ALA A 95 14.61 -15.77 -2.75
C ALA A 95 15.62 -16.74 -2.12
N THR A 96 16.39 -16.29 -1.13
CA THR A 96 17.37 -17.07 -0.36
C THR A 96 16.77 -17.79 0.85
N ALA A 97 15.55 -17.43 1.26
CA ALA A 97 14.83 -18.01 2.39
C ALA A 97 13.32 -18.04 2.09
N PRO A 98 12.86 -18.90 1.18
CA PRO A 98 11.48 -18.88 0.68
C PRO A 98 10.43 -19.25 1.73
N ALA A 99 10.82 -19.79 2.88
CA ALA A 99 9.94 -20.02 4.03
C ALA A 99 9.83 -18.82 4.96
N ALA A 100 10.54 -17.73 4.68
CA ALA A 100 10.55 -16.54 5.51
C ALA A 100 9.57 -15.52 4.97
N VAL A 101 8.53 -15.21 5.71
CA VAL A 101 7.56 -14.15 5.39
C VAL A 101 7.96 -12.89 6.13
N ILE A 102 7.95 -11.77 5.42
CA ILE A 102 8.25 -10.46 6.00
C ILE A 102 6.95 -9.72 6.21
N TYR A 103 6.78 -9.28 7.44
CA TYR A 103 5.68 -8.42 7.82
C TYR A 103 6.17 -7.00 8.04
N ASN A 104 5.45 -6.02 7.50
CA ASN A 104 5.60 -4.63 7.88
C ASN A 104 4.28 -4.07 8.40
N VAL A 105 4.43 -3.06 9.24
CA VAL A 105 3.34 -2.32 9.84
C VAL A 105 3.45 -0.87 9.39
N ASN A 106 2.33 -0.30 8.97
CA ASN A 106 2.16 1.14 8.87
C ASN A 106 1.07 1.54 9.88
N PHE A 107 1.34 2.58 10.65
CA PHE A 107 0.41 3.10 11.64
C PHE A 107 0.46 4.61 11.62
N ALA A 108 -0.70 5.26 11.52
CA ALA A 108 -0.77 6.70 11.49
C ALA A 108 -1.99 7.25 12.25
N ILE A 109 -1.80 8.42 12.83
CA ILE A 109 -2.85 9.21 13.45
C ILE A 109 -2.80 10.64 12.91
N SER A 110 -3.91 11.08 12.33
CA SER A 110 -4.18 12.47 12.01
C SER A 110 -4.98 13.09 13.16
N ASP A 111 -4.32 13.82 14.04
CA ASP A 111 -5.00 14.54 15.13
C ASP A 111 -5.59 15.84 14.60
N LEU A 112 -6.85 15.79 14.21
CA LEU A 112 -7.57 16.94 13.65
C LEU A 112 -7.86 18.02 14.70
N THR A 113 -7.80 17.68 15.97
CA THR A 113 -7.99 18.63 17.08
C THR A 113 -6.77 19.52 17.27
N ARG A 114 -5.57 18.95 17.10
CA ARG A 114 -4.30 19.69 17.19
C ARG A 114 -3.80 20.17 15.82
N GLY A 115 -4.32 19.62 14.73
CA GLY A 115 -3.83 19.90 13.37
C GLY A 115 -2.45 19.25 13.11
N THR A 116 -2.19 18.08 13.69
CA THR A 116 -0.91 17.38 13.60
C THR A 116 -1.10 15.97 13.07
N TYR A 117 -0.09 15.47 12.36
CA TYR A 117 -0.03 14.11 11.87
C TYR A 117 1.19 13.40 12.43
N LYS A 118 1.04 12.12 12.68
CA LYS A 118 2.13 11.22 12.97
C LYS A 118 1.89 9.89 12.27
N GLY A 119 2.87 9.46 11.49
CA GLY A 119 2.89 8.18 10.81
C GLY A 119 4.20 7.45 11.07
N THR A 120 4.19 6.13 10.99
CA THR A 120 5.38 5.29 10.99
C THR A 120 5.21 4.15 10.01
N LYS A 121 6.33 3.74 9.46
CA LYS A 121 6.47 2.57 8.61
C LYS A 121 7.62 1.74 9.15
N GLU A 122 7.32 0.55 9.62
CA GLU A 122 8.29 -0.31 10.27
C GLU A 122 8.30 -1.69 9.62
N ILE A 123 9.49 -2.23 9.38
CA ILE A 123 9.67 -3.59 8.91
C ILE A 123 9.95 -4.47 10.11
N TYR A 124 9.10 -5.44 10.29
CA TYR A 124 9.27 -6.46 11.30
C TYR A 124 9.55 -7.83 10.66
N SER A 125 10.34 -8.58 11.34
CA SER A 125 10.96 -9.81 10.95
C SER A 125 10.00 -10.91 10.45
N ILE A 126 10.60 -11.75 9.83
CA ILE A 126 10.48 -13.17 9.52
C ILE A 126 9.72 -13.91 10.61
N GLN A 127 8.48 -14.18 10.36
CA GLN A 127 7.70 -15.12 11.16
C GLN A 127 6.88 -16.01 10.22
N PRO A 128 6.60 -17.25 10.59
CA PRO A 128 5.77 -18.12 9.77
C PRO A 128 4.35 -17.55 9.66
N ASP A 129 3.71 -17.80 8.52
CA ASP A 129 2.29 -17.52 8.37
C ASP A 129 1.47 -18.28 9.41
N VAL A 130 0.60 -17.57 10.09
CA VAL A 130 -0.33 -18.16 11.05
C VAL A 130 -1.75 -17.96 10.56
N VAL A 131 -2.36 -19.02 10.09
CA VAL A 131 -3.80 -19.05 9.85
C VAL A 131 -4.48 -19.55 11.13
N PRO A 132 -5.29 -18.74 11.80
CA PRO A 132 -5.95 -19.15 13.03
C PRO A 132 -6.86 -20.36 12.81
N PRO A 133 -6.92 -21.31 13.74
CA PRO A 133 -7.88 -22.39 13.69
C PRO A 133 -9.32 -21.83 13.57
N GLY A 134 -10.01 -22.23 12.51
CA GLY A 134 -11.36 -21.79 12.23
C GLY A 134 -11.47 -20.52 11.39
N GLY A 135 -10.37 -20.04 10.80
CA GLY A 135 -10.33 -18.92 9.84
C GLY A 135 -10.21 -17.55 10.49
N GLY A 136 -10.25 -16.53 9.65
CA GLY A 136 -9.92 -15.16 10.03
C GLY A 136 -8.41 -14.94 10.09
N TYR A 137 -7.98 -13.87 10.72
CA TYR A 137 -6.58 -13.52 10.89
C TYR A 137 -6.28 -13.09 12.33
N ASN A 138 -5.02 -13.20 12.73
CA ASN A 138 -4.55 -12.78 14.04
C ASN A 138 -3.04 -12.55 13.94
N PHE A 139 -2.61 -11.28 14.03
CA PHE A 139 -1.21 -10.89 13.91
C PHE A 139 -0.78 -10.04 15.08
N THR A 140 0.49 -10.19 15.45
CA THR A 140 1.20 -9.17 16.23
C THR A 140 2.47 -8.83 15.48
N VAL A 141 2.55 -7.62 14.96
CA VAL A 141 3.70 -7.12 14.20
C VAL A 141 4.20 -5.86 14.89
N GLY A 142 5.38 -5.94 15.50
CA GLY A 142 5.89 -4.86 16.34
C GLY A 142 4.96 -4.52 17.50
N THR A 143 4.55 -3.27 17.57
CA THR A 143 3.64 -2.75 18.60
C THR A 143 2.16 -2.85 18.24
N VAL A 144 1.84 -3.31 17.03
CA VAL A 144 0.46 -3.39 16.53
C VAL A 144 -0.04 -4.82 16.57
N HIS A 145 -1.23 -5.00 17.09
CA HIS A 145 -1.98 -6.25 17.04
C HIS A 145 -3.28 -6.05 16.28
N MET A 146 -3.55 -6.98 15.36
CA MET A 146 -4.79 -7.04 14.59
C MET A 146 -5.34 -8.45 14.60
N ASP A 147 -6.62 -8.59 14.86
CA ASP A 147 -7.36 -9.83 14.64
C ASP A 147 -8.74 -9.54 14.05
N GLY A 148 -9.27 -10.51 13.33
CA GLY A 148 -10.59 -10.36 12.73
C GLY A 148 -11.18 -11.66 12.22
N LYS A 149 -12.51 -11.74 12.30
CA LYS A 149 -13.30 -12.84 11.79
C LYS A 149 -14.78 -12.45 11.67
N ASN A 150 -15.42 -12.93 10.59
CA ASN A 150 -16.84 -12.75 10.36
C ASN A 150 -17.31 -11.28 10.46
N GLY A 151 -16.51 -10.36 9.93
CA GLY A 151 -16.83 -8.94 9.91
C GLY A 151 -16.67 -8.19 11.23
N VAL A 152 -16.05 -8.82 12.24
CA VAL A 152 -15.66 -8.16 13.50
C VAL A 152 -14.13 -8.17 13.58
N ASN A 153 -13.55 -7.00 13.68
CA ASN A 153 -12.11 -6.80 13.68
C ASN A 153 -11.69 -6.03 14.93
N HIS A 154 -10.48 -6.28 15.40
CA HIS A 154 -9.89 -5.56 16.53
C HIS A 154 -8.50 -5.05 16.13
N VAL A 155 -8.22 -3.82 16.54
CA VAL A 155 -6.90 -3.19 16.38
C VAL A 155 -6.45 -2.65 17.74
N SER A 156 -5.22 -2.94 18.12
CA SER A 156 -4.60 -2.39 19.32
C SER A 156 -3.11 -2.11 19.12
N GLY A 157 -2.49 -1.36 20.04
CA GLY A 157 -1.11 -0.92 19.91
C GLY A 157 -0.99 0.44 19.23
N GLY A 158 0.22 0.81 18.85
CA GLY A 158 0.51 2.13 18.27
C GLY A 158 1.99 2.46 18.26
N PHE A 159 2.32 3.75 18.38
CA PHE A 159 3.71 4.21 18.34
C PHE A 159 4.52 3.74 19.56
N PRO A 160 5.79 3.31 19.36
CA PRO A 160 6.65 2.89 20.46
C PRO A 160 6.91 3.98 21.52
N ASP A 161 6.82 5.26 21.13
CA ASP A 161 6.99 6.40 22.04
C ASP A 161 5.73 6.74 22.85
N LEU A 162 4.66 5.96 22.70
CA LEU A 162 3.38 6.10 23.38
C LEU A 162 2.67 7.43 23.11
N SER A 163 3.03 8.16 22.05
CA SER A 163 2.33 9.39 21.69
C SER A 163 0.86 9.13 21.35
N TYR A 164 0.60 8.10 20.55
CA TYR A 164 -0.75 7.61 20.28
C TYR A 164 -0.75 6.08 20.24
N SER A 165 -1.79 5.48 20.84
CA SER A 165 -2.02 4.04 20.73
C SER A 165 -3.49 3.70 20.95
N PHE A 166 -3.95 2.63 20.29
CA PHE A 166 -5.24 2.03 20.61
C PHE A 166 -5.08 1.07 21.79
N GLY A 167 -5.84 1.31 22.85
CA GLY A 167 -5.98 0.36 23.96
C GLY A 167 -6.88 -0.83 23.59
N GLY A 168 -7.60 -0.70 22.51
CA GLY A 168 -8.50 -1.67 21.86
C GLY A 168 -9.55 -0.91 21.07
N LEU A 169 -9.53 -1.09 19.76
CA LEU A 169 -10.52 -0.55 18.82
C LEU A 169 -11.26 -1.71 18.20
N THR A 170 -12.57 -1.79 18.42
CA THR A 170 -13.45 -2.77 17.77
C THR A 170 -14.07 -2.14 16.55
N LEU A 171 -13.97 -2.83 15.42
CA LEU A 171 -14.47 -2.42 14.12
C LEU A 171 -15.46 -3.48 13.63
N SER A 172 -16.76 -3.14 13.68
CA SER A 172 -17.82 -4.10 13.37
C SER A 172 -18.51 -3.75 12.05
N GLN A 173 -18.57 -4.71 11.16
CA GLN A 173 -19.22 -4.57 9.86
C GLN A 173 -20.70 -4.25 10.01
N SER A 174 -21.17 -3.25 9.25
CA SER A 174 -22.56 -2.80 9.26
C SER A 174 -23.35 -3.24 8.02
N THR A 175 -22.63 -3.54 6.93
CA THR A 175 -23.17 -4.00 5.65
C THR A 175 -22.33 -5.14 5.12
N PRO A 176 -22.81 -6.00 4.23
CA PRO A 176 -22.00 -7.03 3.59
C PRO A 176 -20.73 -6.46 2.97
N ALA A 177 -19.64 -7.24 2.97
CA ALA A 177 -18.39 -6.83 2.33
C ALA A 177 -18.58 -6.61 0.83
N ALA A 178 -17.94 -5.60 0.29
CA ALA A 178 -17.93 -5.28 -1.12
C ALA A 178 -16.85 -6.07 -1.83
N LEU A 179 -17.23 -6.94 -2.76
CA LEU A 179 -16.29 -7.63 -3.64
C LEU A 179 -16.04 -6.75 -4.87
N HIS A 180 -14.76 -6.35 -5.07
CA HIS A 180 -14.39 -5.51 -6.20
C HIS A 180 -14.24 -6.33 -7.49
N GLY A 181 -14.46 -5.73 -8.66
CA GLY A 181 -14.37 -6.44 -9.92
C GLY A 181 -15.42 -7.55 -10.11
N ASN A 182 -16.64 -7.41 -9.54
CA ASN A 182 -17.76 -8.36 -9.53
C ASN A 182 -17.55 -9.64 -8.69
N SER A 183 -16.37 -10.18 -8.66
CA SER A 183 -16.07 -11.45 -7.99
C SER A 183 -15.00 -11.31 -6.90
N GLY A 184 -14.58 -10.08 -6.60
CA GLY A 184 -13.45 -9.84 -5.71
C GLY A 184 -12.09 -10.01 -6.39
N VAL A 185 -12.03 -9.97 -7.73
CA VAL A 185 -10.77 -10.01 -8.48
C VAL A 185 -10.67 -8.76 -9.35
N ILE A 186 -9.60 -8.01 -9.20
CA ILE A 186 -9.28 -6.85 -10.02
C ILE A 186 -7.97 -7.03 -10.78
N GLY A 187 -7.86 -6.36 -11.94
CA GLY A 187 -6.60 -6.27 -12.67
C GLY A 187 -5.80 -5.04 -12.25
N TYR A 188 -4.48 -5.16 -12.37
CA TYR A 188 -3.52 -4.05 -12.27
C TYR A 188 -2.93 -3.70 -13.64
N GLY A 189 -3.73 -3.80 -14.70
CA GLY A 189 -3.22 -3.64 -16.07
C GLY A 189 -2.14 -4.67 -16.38
N PRO A 190 -0.95 -4.23 -16.82
CA PRO A 190 0.15 -5.15 -17.14
C PRO A 190 0.86 -5.74 -15.91
N PHE A 191 0.57 -5.26 -14.70
CA PHE A 191 1.31 -5.61 -13.49
C PHE A 191 0.77 -6.84 -12.77
N GLY A 192 -0.41 -7.35 -13.15
CA GLY A 192 -0.98 -8.57 -12.58
C GLY A 192 -2.44 -8.44 -12.17
N GLN A 193 -2.83 -9.25 -11.21
CA GLN A 193 -4.19 -9.33 -10.64
C GLN A 193 -4.12 -9.46 -9.13
N SER A 194 -5.20 -9.07 -8.46
CA SER A 194 -5.35 -9.33 -7.04
C SER A 194 -6.76 -9.80 -6.67
N GLY A 195 -6.85 -10.63 -5.62
CA GLY A 195 -8.05 -10.75 -4.82
C GLY A 195 -8.26 -9.50 -4.00
N TYR A 196 -9.50 -9.00 -3.89
CA TYR A 196 -9.76 -7.74 -3.21
C TYR A 196 -11.21 -7.61 -2.77
N TYR A 197 -11.41 -7.41 -1.48
CA TYR A 197 -12.69 -7.00 -0.92
C TYR A 197 -12.51 -5.89 0.13
N SER A 198 -13.59 -5.15 0.38
CA SER A 198 -13.62 -4.13 1.42
C SER A 198 -14.81 -4.31 2.36
N GLN A 199 -14.60 -4.03 3.64
CA GLN A 199 -15.68 -3.75 4.59
C GLN A 199 -15.82 -2.23 4.68
N THR A 200 -16.74 -1.67 3.91
CA THR A 200 -16.77 -0.24 3.59
C THR A 200 -17.46 0.63 4.65
N ASN A 201 -18.15 0.01 5.61
CA ASN A 201 -18.92 0.72 6.64
C ASN A 201 -18.80 -0.01 7.99
N LEU A 202 -17.61 0.08 8.57
CA LEU A 202 -17.35 -0.45 9.91
C LEU A 202 -17.76 0.58 10.96
N LYS A 203 -18.50 0.14 11.97
CA LYS A 203 -18.70 0.91 13.19
C LYS A 203 -17.49 0.73 14.08
N ALA A 204 -16.84 1.84 14.42
CA ALA A 204 -15.67 1.87 15.26
C ALA A 204 -16.04 2.29 16.68
N SER A 205 -15.51 1.61 17.71
CA SER A 205 -15.59 2.00 19.10
C SER A 205 -14.42 1.45 19.92
N GLY A 206 -13.94 2.22 20.88
CA GLY A 206 -12.83 1.79 21.73
C GLY A 206 -12.18 2.93 22.51
N VAL A 207 -10.92 2.72 22.83
CA VAL A 207 -10.10 3.72 23.55
C VAL A 207 -8.85 4.03 22.73
N LEU A 208 -8.62 5.32 22.50
CA LEU A 208 -7.37 5.85 21.99
C LEU A 208 -6.65 6.55 23.14
N PHE A 209 -5.41 6.18 23.39
CA PHE A 209 -4.53 6.92 24.27
C PHE A 209 -3.80 8.01 23.47
N ASP A 210 -4.01 9.24 23.87
CA ASP A 210 -3.45 10.44 23.27
C ASP A 210 -2.48 11.05 24.28
N HIS A 211 -1.16 10.83 24.07
CA HIS A 211 -0.11 11.25 25.01
C HIS A 211 -0.39 10.80 26.45
N GLY A 212 -0.84 9.55 26.60
CA GLY A 212 -1.17 8.94 27.87
C GLY A 212 -2.56 9.27 28.42
N VAL A 213 -3.33 10.14 27.77
CA VAL A 213 -4.70 10.46 28.14
C VAL A 213 -5.68 9.57 27.38
N ALA A 214 -6.53 8.86 28.09
CA ALA A 214 -7.54 8.01 27.48
C ALA A 214 -8.67 8.84 26.89
N VAL A 215 -9.00 8.58 25.63
CA VAL A 215 -10.12 9.14 24.89
C VAL A 215 -11.04 7.99 24.49
N ASN A 216 -12.27 7.98 25.00
CA ASN A 216 -13.28 7.04 24.52
C ASN A 216 -13.75 7.52 23.16
N VAL A 217 -13.49 6.71 22.14
CA VAL A 217 -13.75 7.06 20.75
C VAL A 217 -14.84 6.21 20.12
N THR A 218 -15.59 6.83 19.22
CA THR A 218 -16.52 6.17 18.29
C THR A 218 -16.36 6.78 16.92
N GLY A 219 -16.77 6.05 15.88
CA GLY A 219 -16.70 6.58 14.53
C GLY A 219 -17.03 5.56 13.44
N THR A 220 -16.51 5.81 12.28
CA THR A 220 -16.62 4.92 11.12
C THR A 220 -15.23 4.54 10.62
N ALA A 221 -15.13 3.33 10.09
CA ALA A 221 -13.89 2.85 9.51
C ALA A 221 -14.14 2.09 8.21
N TRP A 222 -13.06 1.83 7.53
CA TRP A 222 -12.97 1.07 6.30
C TRP A 222 -11.89 0.01 6.46
N GLN A 223 -12.11 -1.17 5.90
CA GLN A 223 -11.09 -2.20 5.75
C GLN A 223 -10.92 -2.55 4.29
N ASP A 224 -9.67 -2.67 3.86
CA ASP A 224 -9.29 -3.40 2.65
C ASP A 224 -8.52 -4.65 3.03
N HIS A 225 -8.90 -5.77 2.41
CA HIS A 225 -8.10 -6.97 2.40
C HIS A 225 -7.82 -7.33 0.94
N GLN A 226 -6.54 -7.35 0.61
CA GLN A 226 -6.11 -7.51 -0.77
C GLN A 226 -4.84 -8.36 -0.83
N TRP A 227 -4.79 -9.27 -1.79
CA TRP A 227 -3.67 -10.19 -1.98
C TRP A 227 -3.41 -10.45 -3.45
N GLY A 228 -2.17 -10.70 -3.82
CA GLY A 228 -1.84 -10.98 -5.20
C GLY A 228 -0.37 -11.10 -5.51
N ASN A 229 -0.11 -11.27 -6.80
CA ASN A 229 1.22 -11.30 -7.37
C ASN A 229 1.33 -10.16 -8.38
N TRP A 230 1.64 -8.97 -7.93
CA TRP A 230 1.96 -7.81 -8.76
C TRP A 230 3.21 -7.12 -8.23
N ASN A 231 3.85 -6.35 -9.08
CA ASN A 231 5.02 -5.58 -8.68
C ASN A 231 4.62 -4.12 -8.42
N PRO A 232 4.50 -3.68 -7.17
CA PRO A 232 4.14 -2.30 -6.85
C PRO A 232 5.20 -1.29 -7.28
N GLY A 233 6.43 -1.75 -7.57
CA GLY A 233 7.51 -0.89 -8.05
C GLY A 233 7.44 -0.52 -9.52
N GLU A 234 6.46 -1.03 -10.26
CA GLU A 234 6.32 -0.72 -11.69
C GLU A 234 5.26 0.34 -11.99
N GLY A 235 4.57 0.84 -10.98
CA GLY A 235 3.53 1.84 -11.11
C GLY A 235 3.26 2.59 -9.82
N GLY A 236 2.30 3.46 -9.88
CA GLY A 236 1.75 4.16 -8.73
C GLY A 236 0.23 4.17 -8.81
N TRP A 237 -0.40 4.74 -7.83
CA TRP A 237 -1.84 4.88 -7.84
C TRP A 237 -2.35 6.03 -6.99
N GLU A 238 -3.58 6.42 -7.29
CA GLU A 238 -4.45 7.13 -6.37
C GLU A 238 -5.62 6.21 -6.01
N TRP A 239 -5.85 6.02 -4.74
CA TRP A 239 -6.96 5.25 -4.21
C TRP A 239 -7.81 6.12 -3.28
N PHE A 240 -9.12 5.87 -3.28
CA PHE A 240 -10.08 6.61 -2.46
C PHE A 240 -11.09 5.67 -1.84
N SER A 241 -11.28 5.78 -0.53
CA SER A 241 -12.46 5.29 0.17
C SER A 241 -13.32 6.47 0.58
N LEU A 242 -14.54 6.53 0.09
CA LEU A 242 -15.44 7.65 0.35
C LEU A 242 -16.72 7.14 1.02
N GLN A 243 -17.05 7.70 2.17
CA GLN A 243 -18.25 7.40 2.95
C GLN A 243 -19.13 8.64 2.99
N LEU A 244 -20.28 8.60 2.29
CA LEU A 244 -21.09 9.79 2.06
C LEU A 244 -22.31 9.88 2.98
N SER A 245 -22.83 11.10 3.16
CA SER A 245 -23.96 11.43 4.02
C SER A 245 -25.29 10.77 3.63
N ASN A 246 -25.41 10.31 2.37
CA ASN A 246 -26.53 9.53 1.89
C ASN A 246 -26.36 8.02 2.12
N ASN A 247 -25.38 7.62 2.95
CA ASN A 247 -25.01 6.24 3.25
C ASN A 247 -24.54 5.43 2.04
N THR A 248 -24.13 6.05 0.95
CA THR A 248 -23.39 5.38 -0.12
C THR A 248 -21.88 5.43 0.17
N GLN A 249 -21.15 4.40 -0.28
CA GLN A 249 -19.71 4.37 -0.21
C GLN A 249 -19.14 4.12 -1.61
N TYR A 250 -17.94 4.65 -1.84
CA TYR A 250 -17.22 4.44 -3.09
C TYR A 250 -15.80 3.99 -2.79
N MET A 251 -15.37 2.92 -3.44
CA MET A 251 -13.96 2.61 -3.65
C MET A 251 -13.59 3.01 -5.06
N LEU A 252 -12.56 3.83 -5.22
CA LEU A 252 -12.07 4.29 -6.53
C LEU A 252 -10.56 4.10 -6.57
N TYR A 253 -10.05 3.49 -7.64
CA TYR A 253 -8.67 3.10 -7.78
C TYR A 253 -8.17 3.43 -9.18
N PHE A 254 -7.20 4.33 -9.27
CA PHE A 254 -6.61 4.82 -10.50
C PHE A 254 -5.15 4.40 -10.54
N ILE A 255 -4.85 3.34 -11.28
CA ILE A 255 -3.52 2.71 -11.34
C ILE A 255 -2.76 3.26 -12.54
N ARG A 256 -1.52 3.69 -12.33
CA ARG A 256 -0.65 4.33 -13.32
C ARG A 256 0.61 3.53 -13.55
N ASP A 257 1.13 3.62 -14.79
CA ASP A 257 2.47 3.15 -15.12
C ASP A 257 3.55 4.19 -14.76
N LYS A 258 4.79 3.82 -14.98
CA LYS A 258 5.95 4.71 -14.77
C LYS A 258 5.97 5.99 -15.63
N ASN A 259 5.19 6.04 -16.69
CA ASN A 259 5.04 7.24 -17.51
C ASN A 259 3.83 8.07 -17.09
N ASN A 260 3.24 7.74 -15.93
CA ASN A 260 2.06 8.38 -15.37
C ASN A 260 0.79 8.22 -16.22
N ASN A 261 0.72 7.19 -17.08
CA ASN A 261 -0.49 6.85 -17.82
C ASN A 261 -1.37 5.95 -16.98
N TYR A 262 -2.67 6.20 -16.95
CA TYR A 262 -3.63 5.28 -16.34
C TYR A 262 -3.70 3.98 -17.12
N VAL A 263 -3.31 2.88 -16.50
CA VAL A 263 -3.32 1.53 -17.11
C VAL A 263 -4.51 0.72 -16.64
N GLN A 264 -5.11 1.08 -15.51
CA GLN A 264 -6.31 0.47 -14.96
C GLN A 264 -7.07 1.48 -14.10
N THR A 265 -8.38 1.45 -14.21
CA THR A 265 -9.29 2.19 -13.32
C THR A 265 -10.36 1.24 -12.83
N VAL A 266 -10.55 1.18 -11.53
CA VAL A 266 -11.56 0.36 -10.86
C VAL A 266 -12.42 1.25 -9.98
N GLY A 267 -13.72 1.05 -10.00
CA GLY A 267 -14.63 1.73 -9.09
C GLY A 267 -15.78 0.83 -8.66
N THR A 268 -16.10 0.91 -7.39
CA THR A 268 -17.25 0.19 -6.81
C THR A 268 -18.10 1.15 -6.02
N LEU A 269 -19.37 1.21 -6.35
CA LEU A 269 -20.41 1.84 -5.54
C LEU A 269 -21.02 0.80 -4.59
N VAL A 270 -21.07 1.12 -3.31
CA VAL A 270 -21.80 0.35 -2.29
C VAL A 270 -22.99 1.17 -1.82
N ARG A 271 -24.17 0.56 -1.85
CA ARG A 271 -25.42 1.20 -1.43
C ARG A 271 -25.72 0.95 0.05
N PRO A 272 -26.68 1.68 0.61
CA PRO A 272 -27.04 1.54 2.04
C PRO A 272 -27.46 0.13 2.46
N ASP A 273 -27.98 -0.66 1.50
CA ASP A 273 -28.36 -2.07 1.71
C ASP A 273 -27.17 -3.05 1.57
N GLY A 274 -25.96 -2.53 1.27
CA GLY A 274 -24.77 -3.33 1.03
C GLY A 274 -24.66 -3.88 -0.40
N SER A 275 -25.65 -3.63 -1.27
CA SER A 275 -25.52 -4.02 -2.67
C SER A 275 -24.44 -3.22 -3.38
N THR A 276 -23.69 -3.88 -4.26
CA THR A 276 -22.56 -3.29 -4.98
C THR A 276 -22.84 -3.12 -6.47
N THR A 277 -22.16 -2.18 -7.08
CA THR A 277 -22.13 -2.00 -8.53
C THR A 277 -20.72 -1.60 -8.95
N ASN A 278 -20.13 -2.36 -9.87
CA ASN A 278 -18.90 -1.93 -10.52
C ASN A 278 -19.20 -0.78 -11.46
N LEU A 279 -18.42 0.28 -11.31
CA LEU A 279 -18.58 1.48 -12.11
C LEU A 279 -17.78 1.34 -13.41
N PRO A 280 -18.34 1.77 -14.56
CA PRO A 280 -17.60 1.75 -15.81
C PRO A 280 -16.36 2.66 -15.74
N ALA A 281 -15.18 2.13 -15.99
CA ALA A 281 -13.92 2.88 -15.92
C ALA A 281 -13.93 4.16 -16.79
N ALA A 282 -14.60 4.12 -17.95
CA ALA A 282 -14.74 5.29 -18.84
C ALA A 282 -15.60 6.43 -18.25
N GLN A 283 -16.30 6.20 -17.15
CA GLN A 283 -17.10 7.21 -16.44
C GLN A 283 -16.44 7.67 -15.13
N LEU A 284 -15.21 7.23 -14.90
CA LEU A 284 -14.43 7.59 -13.74
C LEU A 284 -13.25 8.43 -14.17
N SER A 285 -13.07 9.56 -13.53
CA SER A 285 -11.86 10.36 -13.68
C SER A 285 -11.52 11.06 -12.37
N GLN A 286 -10.26 11.41 -12.22
CA GLN A 286 -9.84 12.30 -11.16
C GLN A 286 -8.93 13.39 -11.73
N THR A 287 -8.96 14.56 -11.09
CA THR A 287 -8.09 15.69 -11.40
C THR A 287 -7.58 16.28 -10.10
N ALA A 288 -6.28 16.34 -9.95
CA ALA A 288 -5.67 17.01 -8.81
C ALA A 288 -5.96 18.50 -8.84
N LEU A 289 -6.34 19.05 -7.70
CA LEU A 289 -6.65 20.50 -7.55
C LEU A 289 -5.43 21.29 -7.09
N GLY A 290 -4.38 20.63 -6.64
CA GLY A 290 -3.14 21.24 -6.21
C GLY A 290 -2.07 20.17 -5.98
N THR A 291 -0.97 20.61 -5.40
CA THR A 291 0.14 19.72 -5.00
C THR A 291 0.65 20.11 -3.62
N TRP A 292 1.23 19.16 -2.93
CA TRP A 292 1.95 19.35 -1.68
C TRP A 292 3.31 18.66 -1.77
N THR A 293 4.37 19.35 -1.36
CA THR A 293 5.72 18.77 -1.33
C THR A 293 6.08 18.45 0.11
N SER A 294 6.42 17.18 0.34
CA SER A 294 6.82 16.70 1.65
C SER A 294 8.06 17.42 2.16
N PRO A 295 8.05 17.95 3.37
CA PRO A 295 9.25 18.48 4.02
C PRO A 295 10.21 17.36 4.48
N HIS A 296 9.75 16.10 4.52
CA HIS A 296 10.52 14.96 4.99
C HIS A 296 11.31 14.32 3.86
N THR A 297 10.66 14.07 2.73
CA THR A 297 11.21 13.30 1.61
C THR A 297 11.50 14.14 0.37
N GLY A 298 10.91 15.35 0.27
CA GLY A 298 10.97 16.18 -0.93
C GLY A 298 10.04 15.70 -2.06
N ILE A 299 9.28 14.63 -1.85
CA ILE A 299 8.32 14.11 -2.84
C ILE A 299 7.17 15.09 -2.98
N THR A 300 6.75 15.33 -4.21
CA THR A 300 5.57 16.16 -4.50
C THR A 300 4.40 15.26 -4.85
N TYR A 301 3.34 15.34 -4.05
CA TYR A 301 2.09 14.60 -4.22
C TYR A 301 1.01 15.49 -4.81
N PRO A 302 0.06 14.94 -5.61
CA PRO A 302 -1.22 15.59 -5.83
C PRO A 302 -1.92 15.82 -4.48
N HIS A 303 -2.63 16.93 -4.35
CA HIS A 303 -3.25 17.33 -3.09
C HIS A 303 -4.60 17.99 -3.31
N GLY A 304 -5.67 17.31 -2.89
CA GLY A 304 -7.03 17.64 -3.21
C GLY A 304 -7.43 17.20 -4.62
N TRP A 305 -8.65 16.69 -4.76
CA TRP A 305 -9.09 16.10 -6.02
C TRP A 305 -10.53 16.47 -6.34
N LYS A 306 -10.78 16.69 -7.63
CA LYS A 306 -12.08 16.56 -8.24
C LYS A 306 -12.19 15.14 -8.79
N VAL A 307 -13.19 14.39 -8.36
CA VAL A 307 -13.44 13.01 -8.78
C VAL A 307 -14.79 12.97 -9.48
N ASP A 308 -14.81 12.60 -10.76
CA ASP A 308 -16.04 12.43 -11.52
C ASP A 308 -16.46 10.95 -11.45
N ILE A 309 -17.74 10.73 -11.17
CA ILE A 309 -18.38 9.43 -11.03
C ILE A 309 -19.70 9.42 -11.83
N PRO A 310 -20.27 8.25 -12.16
CA PRO A 310 -21.57 8.21 -12.79
C PRO A 310 -22.62 9.05 -12.04
N GLY A 311 -23.22 9.99 -12.74
CA GLY A 311 -24.25 10.87 -12.20
C GLY A 311 -23.75 12.03 -11.33
N GLY A 312 -22.44 12.25 -11.20
CA GLY A 312 -21.99 13.36 -10.37
C GLY A 312 -20.50 13.62 -10.34
N SER A 313 -20.15 14.55 -9.47
CA SER A 313 -18.75 14.92 -9.19
C SER A 313 -18.57 15.21 -7.71
N LEU A 314 -17.47 14.76 -7.17
CA LEU A 314 -17.07 14.93 -5.78
C LEU A 314 -15.77 15.72 -5.70
N THR A 315 -15.65 16.56 -4.69
CA THR A 315 -14.39 17.19 -4.29
C THR A 315 -13.90 16.49 -3.03
N VAL A 316 -12.70 15.94 -3.10
CA VAL A 316 -12.00 15.33 -1.96
C VAL A 316 -10.95 16.31 -1.49
N THR A 317 -11.07 16.78 -0.25
CA THR A 317 -10.20 17.80 0.33
C THR A 317 -9.47 17.24 1.54
N PRO A 318 -8.14 17.11 1.51
CA PRO A 318 -7.35 16.71 2.67
C PRO A 318 -7.64 17.58 3.89
N GLN A 319 -7.79 16.96 5.06
CA GLN A 319 -8.02 17.68 6.32
C GLN A 319 -6.72 18.19 6.95
N LEU A 320 -5.59 17.57 6.62
CA LEU A 320 -4.23 18.04 6.91
C LEU A 320 -3.40 17.92 5.64
N ALA A 321 -2.42 18.80 5.49
CA ALA A 321 -1.55 18.77 4.32
C ALA A 321 -0.49 17.66 4.44
N ASP A 322 0.20 17.63 5.57
CA ASP A 322 1.21 16.63 5.88
C ASP A 322 0.52 15.39 6.45
N GLN A 323 0.40 14.37 5.62
CA GLN A 323 -0.09 13.03 6.00
C GLN A 323 0.75 11.97 5.24
N GLU A 324 2.05 12.23 5.09
CA GLU A 324 2.96 11.29 4.46
C GLU A 324 3.36 10.18 5.43
N VAL A 325 3.23 8.94 4.99
CA VAL A 325 3.78 7.76 5.67
C VAL A 325 5.21 7.56 5.19
N TRP A 326 6.16 7.84 6.06
CA TRP A 326 7.58 7.77 5.76
C TRP A 326 8.38 7.25 6.96
N SER A 327 9.63 6.85 6.72
CA SER A 327 10.54 6.40 7.76
C SER A 327 11.99 6.66 7.35
N ASP A 328 12.79 7.16 8.27
CA ASP A 328 14.24 7.30 8.10
C ASP A 328 14.93 5.94 7.97
N LEU A 329 14.35 4.90 8.57
CA LEU A 329 14.89 3.54 8.57
C LEU A 329 14.54 2.77 7.30
N VAL A 330 13.46 3.15 6.63
CA VAL A 330 12.97 2.52 5.41
C VAL A 330 12.71 3.61 4.37
N PRO A 331 13.76 4.13 3.73
CA PRO A 331 13.64 5.30 2.84
C PRO A 331 13.05 4.97 1.46
N VAL A 332 12.20 3.94 1.37
CA VAL A 332 11.56 3.49 0.15
C VAL A 332 10.08 3.20 0.38
N GLY A 333 9.28 3.36 -0.67
CA GLY A 333 7.84 3.09 -0.61
C GLY A 333 7.08 4.08 0.28
N GLN A 334 7.53 5.34 0.35
CA GLN A 334 6.78 6.43 0.97
C GLN A 334 5.52 6.69 0.16
N TYR A 335 4.47 7.08 0.85
CA TYR A 335 3.20 7.43 0.23
C TYR A 335 2.47 8.47 1.08
N TRP A 336 1.53 9.15 0.45
CA TRP A 336 0.64 10.05 1.16
C TRP A 336 -0.67 9.33 1.46
N GLU A 337 -1.08 9.31 2.74
CA GLU A 337 -2.26 8.61 3.22
C GLU A 337 -3.05 9.54 4.14
N GLY A 338 -4.18 10.06 3.64
CA GLY A 338 -4.78 11.18 4.36
C GLY A 338 -6.28 11.15 4.52
N THR A 339 -6.69 11.42 5.78
CA THR A 339 -8.08 11.75 6.09
C THR A 339 -8.51 12.99 5.31
N SER A 340 -9.69 12.90 4.71
CA SER A 340 -10.21 13.92 3.79
C SER A 340 -11.69 14.16 4.03
N SER A 341 -12.13 15.39 3.82
CA SER A 341 -13.55 15.74 3.70
C SER A 341 -14.00 15.60 2.24
N VAL A 342 -15.26 15.24 2.06
CA VAL A 342 -15.87 15.05 0.75
C VAL A 342 -17.09 15.96 0.61
N SER A 343 -17.23 16.60 -0.53
CA SER A 343 -18.44 17.36 -0.90
C SER A 343 -18.70 17.26 -2.39
N GLY A 344 -19.94 17.36 -2.79
CA GLY A 344 -20.26 17.33 -4.22
C GLY A 344 -21.73 17.14 -4.50
N THR A 345 -22.02 16.66 -5.70
CA THR A 345 -23.38 16.45 -6.19
C THR A 345 -23.48 15.10 -6.90
N ILE A 346 -24.49 14.30 -6.57
CA ILE A 346 -24.80 13.03 -7.20
C ILE A 346 -26.27 13.06 -7.60
N ASN A 347 -26.56 12.84 -8.88
CA ASN A 347 -27.91 12.88 -9.46
C ASN A 347 -28.68 14.17 -9.07
N GLY A 348 -28.00 15.31 -9.07
CA GLY A 348 -28.55 16.60 -8.72
C GLY A 348 -28.76 16.84 -7.21
N GLN A 349 -28.39 15.90 -6.34
CA GLN A 349 -28.47 16.04 -4.90
C GLN A 349 -27.10 16.35 -4.29
N SER A 350 -27.04 17.35 -3.45
CA SER A 350 -25.81 17.68 -2.69
C SER A 350 -25.52 16.58 -1.68
N VAL A 351 -24.26 16.19 -1.62
CA VAL A 351 -23.74 15.23 -0.65
C VAL A 351 -22.48 15.76 0.01
N THR A 352 -22.28 15.37 1.25
CA THR A 352 -21.03 15.55 1.98
C THR A 352 -20.55 14.20 2.50
N GLY A 353 -19.35 14.12 3.04
CA GLY A 353 -18.85 12.88 3.63
C GLY A 353 -17.44 13.04 4.15
N LEU A 354 -16.90 11.90 4.54
CA LEU A 354 -15.51 11.72 4.92
C LEU A 354 -14.90 10.63 4.02
N GLY A 355 -13.60 10.64 3.89
CA GLY A 355 -12.89 9.62 3.13
C GLY A 355 -11.40 9.62 3.44
N TYR A 356 -10.75 8.63 2.90
CA TYR A 356 -9.30 8.56 2.82
C TYR A 356 -8.87 8.61 1.35
N ALA A 357 -7.75 9.24 1.12
CA ALA A 357 -7.07 9.22 -0.16
C ALA A 357 -5.65 8.74 0.06
N GLU A 358 -5.24 7.75 -0.74
CA GLU A 358 -3.89 7.22 -0.77
C GLU A 358 -3.25 7.56 -2.11
N VAL A 359 -2.00 8.01 -2.06
CA VAL A 359 -1.21 8.29 -3.25
C VAL A 359 0.12 7.57 -3.13
N ILE A 360 0.28 6.51 -3.92
CA ILE A 360 1.58 5.91 -4.15
C ILE A 360 2.20 6.63 -5.35
N PRO A 361 3.23 7.44 -5.17
CA PRO A 361 3.88 8.10 -6.28
C PRO A 361 4.66 7.08 -7.10
N TYR A 362 4.65 7.23 -8.43
CA TYR A 362 5.69 6.61 -9.22
C TYR A 362 6.95 7.49 -9.09
N ILE A 363 7.94 6.95 -8.44
CA ILE A 363 9.26 7.56 -8.32
C ILE A 363 10.22 6.68 -9.08
N ASP A 364 10.94 7.25 -10.06
CA ASP A 364 12.05 6.57 -10.71
C ASP A 364 13.19 6.47 -9.68
N MET A 365 13.17 5.41 -8.87
CA MET A 365 14.18 5.16 -7.86
C MET A 365 15.46 4.72 -8.56
N PRO A 366 16.59 5.39 -8.34
CA PRO A 366 17.86 4.96 -8.90
C PRO A 366 18.25 3.60 -8.27
N GLY A 367 18.25 2.56 -9.10
CA GLY A 367 18.60 1.21 -8.70
C GLY A 367 17.40 0.27 -8.69
N LYS A 368 17.30 -0.54 -9.74
CA LYS A 368 16.27 -1.56 -9.92
C LYS A 368 16.42 -2.66 -8.87
N GLY A 369 15.71 -2.55 -7.82
CA GLY A 369 15.65 -3.53 -6.75
C GLY A 369 14.76 -2.95 -5.69
N TYR A 370 13.55 -2.65 -6.11
CA TYR A 370 12.55 -2.00 -5.31
C TYR A 370 12.52 -2.60 -3.90
N VAL A 371 12.00 -2.05 -2.93
CA VAL A 371 11.85 -2.43 -1.51
C VAL A 371 12.79 -3.55 -1.00
N TRP A 372 12.99 -4.62 -1.78
CA TRP A 372 13.76 -5.81 -1.42
C TRP A 372 15.28 -5.61 -1.38
N ASP A 373 15.85 -4.86 -2.32
CA ASP A 373 17.31 -4.62 -2.28
C ASP A 373 17.65 -3.64 -1.16
N SER A 374 16.76 -2.67 -0.89
CA SER A 374 16.92 -1.76 0.25
C SER A 374 16.66 -2.46 1.58
N VAL A 375 15.72 -3.40 1.64
CA VAL A 375 15.49 -4.25 2.82
C VAL A 375 16.67 -5.18 3.06
N LYS A 376 17.23 -5.81 2.02
CA LYS A 376 18.43 -6.63 2.13
C LYS A 376 19.61 -5.81 2.64
N GLU A 377 19.81 -4.63 2.08
CA GLU A 377 20.89 -3.72 2.51
C GLU A 377 20.68 -3.28 3.97
N ALA A 378 19.46 -2.94 4.36
CA ALA A 378 19.13 -2.57 5.75
C ALA A 378 19.29 -3.74 6.74
N LEU A 379 19.06 -4.99 6.29
CA LEU A 379 19.22 -6.20 7.10
C LEU A 379 20.60 -6.83 6.98
N GLY A 380 21.49 -6.29 6.11
CA GLY A 380 22.84 -6.83 5.89
C GLY A 380 22.84 -8.20 5.19
N LEU A 381 21.83 -8.48 4.32
CA LEU A 381 21.63 -9.74 3.60
C LEU A 381 22.14 -9.68 2.17
#